data_76f50522a2359c283d25ca71d6fac15c
#
_entry.id   76f50522a2359c283d25ca71d6fac15c
#
_cell.length_a   1.000
_cell.length_b   1.000
_cell.length_c   1.000
_cell.angle_alpha   90.00
_cell.angle_beta   90.00
_cell.angle_gamma   90.00
#
_symmetry.space_group_name_H-M   'P 1'
#
loop_
_entity.id
_entity.type
_entity.pdbx_description
1 polymer ?
#
loop_
_entity_poly.entity_id
_entity_poly.type
_entity_poly.pdbx_seq_one_letter_code
_entity_poly.pdbx_strand_id
1 'polypeptide(L)'
;EIGCGVGFATQALARRGLTVLSVDTLSECLDLTRQRVEGGDVALLPADLTALTDEQRATIDGFAPDTVVCWLMGAPAETTGAVPTDSGRAVIAYREKLHRLVAELAASLPSVQALHFIDRTAIPWQAKDIGRDTLVNYHAGKTLLDLPFVANRANALYRKLGDDTMNNQNRKPHPSLKGVVPTLASLLAER
;
A
#
# COMPACT_ATOMS: atom_id res chain seq x y z
N GLU A 1 3.94 -9.01 -2.10
CA GLU A 1 3.69 -7.59 -2.39
C GLU A 1 2.45 -7.44 -3.25
N ILE A 2 1.52 -6.59 -2.86
CA ILE A 2 0.30 -6.32 -3.61
C ILE A 2 0.37 -4.91 -4.20
N GLY A 3 0.23 -4.83 -5.54
CA GLY A 3 0.37 -3.58 -6.31
C GLY A 3 1.82 -3.18 -6.47
N CYS A 4 2.61 -3.97 -7.19
CA CYS A 4 4.04 -3.73 -7.34
C CYS A 4 4.37 -2.48 -8.19
N GLY A 5 3.42 -2.01 -9.00
CA GLY A 5 3.62 -0.90 -9.92
C GLY A 5 4.85 -1.13 -10.80
N VAL A 6 5.74 -0.14 -10.86
CA VAL A 6 6.97 -0.24 -11.67
C VAL A 6 8.15 -0.91 -10.93
N GLY A 7 7.90 -1.60 -9.80
CA GLY A 7 8.85 -2.50 -9.14
C GLY A 7 9.91 -1.88 -8.24
N PHE A 8 9.78 -0.62 -7.83
CA PHE A 8 10.74 -0.01 -6.91
C PHE A 8 10.74 -0.67 -5.52
N ALA A 9 9.56 -0.97 -5.00
CA ALA A 9 9.42 -1.65 -3.72
C ALA A 9 9.85 -3.11 -3.82
N THR A 10 9.45 -3.82 -4.87
CA THR A 10 9.91 -5.18 -5.20
C THR A 10 11.43 -5.26 -5.21
N GLN A 11 12.10 -4.34 -5.91
CA GLN A 11 13.56 -4.28 -5.96
C GLN A 11 14.17 -4.04 -4.57
N ALA A 12 13.55 -3.17 -3.76
CA ALA A 12 14.04 -2.88 -2.42
C ALA A 12 13.90 -4.08 -1.47
N LEU A 13 12.85 -4.89 -1.62
CA LEU A 13 12.65 -6.14 -0.88
C LEU A 13 13.66 -7.20 -1.33
N ALA A 14 13.78 -7.43 -2.64
CA ALA A 14 14.72 -8.41 -3.21
C ALA A 14 16.17 -8.10 -2.83
N ARG A 15 16.60 -6.82 -2.86
CA ARG A 15 17.95 -6.40 -2.42
C ARG A 15 18.24 -6.65 -0.94
N ARG A 16 17.21 -6.87 -0.13
CA ARG A 16 17.33 -7.29 1.27
C ARG A 16 17.39 -8.80 1.45
N GLY A 17 17.41 -9.55 0.33
CA GLY A 17 17.45 -11.01 0.35
C GLY A 17 16.09 -11.66 0.66
N LEU A 18 15.00 -10.92 0.48
CA LEU A 18 13.65 -11.48 0.65
C LEU A 18 13.21 -12.18 -0.64
N THR A 19 12.57 -13.34 -0.50
CA THR A 19 11.81 -13.98 -1.58
C THR A 19 10.48 -13.20 -1.72
N VAL A 20 10.15 -12.77 -2.93
CA VAL A 20 9.00 -11.89 -3.16
C VAL A 20 8.06 -12.48 -4.21
N LEU A 21 6.78 -12.59 -3.88
CA LEU A 21 5.70 -12.73 -4.86
C LEU A 21 5.06 -11.36 -5.06
N SER A 22 5.26 -10.77 -6.22
CA SER A 22 4.68 -9.46 -6.57
C SER A 22 3.44 -9.63 -7.44
N VAL A 23 2.35 -9.04 -7.01
CA VAL A 23 1.02 -9.13 -7.66
C VAL A 23 0.62 -7.75 -8.19
N ASP A 24 0.22 -7.68 -9.46
CA ASP A 24 -0.35 -6.47 -10.06
C ASP A 24 -1.36 -6.84 -11.16
N THR A 25 -2.29 -5.94 -11.43
CA THR A 25 -3.29 -6.12 -12.50
C THR A 25 -2.77 -5.70 -13.87
N LEU A 26 -1.77 -4.80 -13.90
CA LEU A 26 -1.26 -4.20 -15.13
C LEU A 26 -0.02 -4.97 -15.62
N SER A 27 -0.12 -5.56 -16.82
CA SER A 27 0.98 -6.29 -17.45
C SER A 27 2.21 -5.41 -17.63
N GLU A 28 2.02 -4.15 -18.00
CA GLU A 28 3.11 -3.18 -18.18
C GLU A 28 3.88 -2.94 -16.87
N CYS A 29 3.17 -2.93 -15.73
CA CYS A 29 3.80 -2.83 -14.41
C CYS A 29 4.65 -4.04 -14.10
N LEU A 30 4.13 -5.25 -14.38
CA LEU A 30 4.86 -6.50 -14.18
C LEU A 30 6.10 -6.59 -15.09
N ASP A 31 6.01 -6.14 -16.34
CA ASP A 31 7.14 -6.12 -17.26
C ASP A 31 8.24 -5.15 -16.82
N LEU A 32 7.87 -3.96 -16.36
CA LEU A 32 8.82 -3.00 -15.78
C LEU A 32 9.44 -3.54 -14.48
N THR A 33 8.65 -4.22 -13.65
CA THR A 33 9.15 -4.87 -12.45
C THR A 33 10.15 -5.97 -12.79
N ARG A 34 9.84 -6.84 -13.77
CA ARG A 34 10.76 -7.90 -14.25
C ARG A 34 12.11 -7.35 -14.67
N GLN A 35 12.11 -6.26 -15.46
CA GLN A 35 13.34 -5.60 -15.91
C GLN A 35 14.16 -5.01 -14.73
N ARG A 36 13.48 -4.55 -13.69
CA ARG A 36 14.09 -3.88 -12.54
C ARG A 36 14.73 -4.85 -11.54
N VAL A 37 14.17 -6.05 -11.38
CA VAL A 37 14.55 -7.01 -10.33
C VAL A 37 15.51 -8.10 -10.83
N GLU A 38 16.29 -7.84 -11.85
CA GLU A 38 17.25 -8.80 -12.40
C GLU A 38 18.07 -9.47 -11.28
N GLY A 39 18.06 -10.81 -11.27
CA GLY A 39 18.85 -11.63 -10.33
C GLY A 39 18.29 -11.77 -8.92
N GLY A 40 17.08 -11.26 -8.63
CA GLY A 40 16.40 -11.45 -7.36
C GLY A 40 15.50 -12.71 -7.32
N ASP A 41 15.24 -13.22 -6.12
CA ASP A 41 14.24 -14.29 -5.90
C ASP A 41 12.83 -13.67 -5.90
N VAL A 42 12.34 -13.35 -7.10
CA VAL A 42 11.09 -12.64 -7.33
C VAL A 42 10.23 -13.39 -8.33
N ALA A 43 9.02 -13.77 -7.91
CA ALA A 43 7.95 -14.25 -8.77
C ALA A 43 6.94 -13.12 -9.04
N LEU A 44 6.39 -13.07 -10.26
CA LEU A 44 5.41 -12.08 -10.69
C LEU A 44 4.09 -12.78 -11.03
N LEU A 45 2.99 -12.30 -10.47
CA LEU A 45 1.66 -12.85 -10.67
C LEU A 45 0.71 -11.77 -11.21
N PRO A 46 0.25 -11.87 -12.46
CA PRO A 46 -0.81 -11.03 -12.97
C PRO A 46 -2.14 -11.43 -12.31
N ALA A 47 -2.69 -10.58 -11.45
CA ALA A 47 -3.94 -10.89 -10.79
C ALA A 47 -4.68 -9.63 -10.32
N ASP A 48 -6.01 -9.70 -10.37
CA ASP A 48 -6.91 -8.72 -9.76
C ASP A 48 -7.45 -9.29 -8.44
N LEU A 49 -7.16 -8.62 -7.33
CA LEU A 49 -7.64 -9.06 -6.01
C LEU A 49 -9.17 -9.07 -5.89
N THR A 50 -9.87 -8.33 -6.74
CA THR A 50 -11.33 -8.32 -6.74
C THR A 50 -11.94 -9.54 -7.44
N ALA A 51 -11.12 -10.30 -8.19
CA ALA A 51 -11.55 -11.41 -9.04
C ALA A 51 -10.45 -12.48 -9.20
N LEU A 52 -9.85 -12.91 -8.08
CA LEU A 52 -8.83 -13.96 -8.10
C LEU A 52 -9.41 -15.27 -8.65
N THR A 53 -8.72 -15.87 -9.61
CA THR A 53 -9.01 -17.24 -10.07
C THR A 53 -8.49 -18.27 -9.04
N ASP A 54 -9.01 -19.51 -9.12
CA ASP A 54 -8.54 -20.61 -8.26
C ASP A 54 -7.04 -20.88 -8.45
N GLU A 55 -6.53 -20.76 -9.68
CA GLU A 55 -5.11 -20.93 -9.99
C GLU A 55 -4.23 -19.82 -9.36
N GLN A 56 -4.68 -18.57 -9.47
CA GLN A 56 -3.99 -17.44 -8.84
C GLN A 56 -4.00 -17.58 -7.31
N ARG A 57 -5.13 -18.01 -6.75
CA ARG A 57 -5.25 -18.31 -5.34
C ARG A 57 -4.29 -19.42 -4.91
N ALA A 58 -4.27 -20.54 -5.63
CA ALA A 58 -3.34 -21.64 -5.36
C ALA A 58 -1.88 -21.22 -5.45
N THR A 59 -1.53 -20.30 -6.36
CA THR A 59 -0.19 -19.74 -6.48
C THR A 59 0.19 -18.93 -5.23
N ILE A 60 -0.72 -18.10 -4.72
CA ILE A 60 -0.50 -17.29 -3.50
C ILE A 60 -0.39 -18.22 -2.27
N ASP A 61 -1.29 -19.20 -2.15
CA ASP A 61 -1.30 -20.18 -1.06
C ASP A 61 -0.01 -21.02 -1.06
N GLY A 62 0.43 -21.46 -2.24
CA GLY A 62 1.66 -22.24 -2.40
C GLY A 62 2.94 -21.45 -2.14
N PHE A 63 2.94 -20.13 -2.36
CA PHE A 63 4.03 -19.25 -1.97
C PHE A 63 4.16 -19.14 -0.45
N ALA A 64 3.07 -19.29 0.28
CA ALA A 64 3.00 -19.28 1.74
C ALA A 64 3.71 -18.05 2.38
N PRO A 65 3.31 -16.83 2.04
CA PRO A 65 3.98 -15.63 2.56
C PRO A 65 3.85 -15.53 4.08
N ASP A 66 4.91 -15.09 4.75
CA ASP A 66 4.87 -14.72 6.17
C ASP A 66 4.44 -13.26 6.39
N THR A 67 4.64 -12.42 5.37
CA THR A 67 4.34 -10.99 5.42
C THR A 67 3.65 -10.56 4.12
N VAL A 68 2.59 -9.76 4.25
CA VAL A 68 1.94 -9.11 3.11
C VAL A 68 2.18 -7.61 3.18
N VAL A 69 2.63 -7.03 2.07
CA VAL A 69 2.84 -5.58 1.95
C VAL A 69 1.96 -5.00 0.85
N CYS A 70 1.39 -3.82 1.12
CA CYS A 70 0.60 -3.04 0.17
C CYS A 70 1.03 -1.58 0.30
N TRP A 71 1.90 -1.14 -0.61
CA TRP A 71 2.56 0.15 -0.52
C TRP A 71 2.19 1.08 -1.66
N LEU A 72 1.73 2.28 -1.31
CA LEU A 72 1.44 3.37 -2.25
C LEU A 72 0.41 2.96 -3.33
N MET A 73 -0.56 2.16 -2.93
CA MET A 73 -1.60 1.67 -3.82
C MET A 73 -2.28 2.82 -4.57
N GLY A 74 -2.32 2.69 -5.88
CA GLY A 74 -2.97 3.63 -6.78
C GLY A 74 -3.48 2.92 -8.02
N ALA A 75 -4.35 3.59 -8.76
CA ALA A 75 -4.82 3.14 -10.05
C ALA A 75 -5.18 4.36 -10.91
N PRO A 76 -5.21 4.22 -12.24
CA PRO A 76 -5.64 5.29 -13.13
C PRO A 76 -7.09 5.70 -12.88
N ALA A 77 -7.47 6.87 -13.39
CA ALA A 77 -8.81 7.44 -13.18
C ALA A 77 -9.93 6.52 -13.68
N GLU A 78 -9.70 5.81 -14.77
CA GLU A 78 -10.61 4.85 -15.38
C GLU A 78 -10.96 3.71 -14.41
N THR A 79 -10.00 3.26 -13.63
CA THR A 79 -10.18 2.19 -12.62
C THR A 79 -10.80 2.72 -11.33
N THR A 80 -10.38 3.91 -10.88
CA THR A 80 -10.88 4.50 -9.63
C THR A 80 -12.23 5.19 -9.79
N GLY A 81 -12.63 5.53 -11.02
CA GLY A 81 -13.79 6.38 -11.29
C GLY A 81 -13.58 7.85 -10.87
N ALA A 82 -12.33 8.27 -10.69
CA ALA A 82 -12.00 9.61 -10.24
C ALA A 82 -12.32 10.67 -11.32
N VAL A 83 -12.98 11.74 -10.89
CA VAL A 83 -13.23 12.92 -11.72
C VAL A 83 -12.65 14.16 -11.05
N PRO A 84 -12.23 15.21 -11.80
CA PRO A 84 -11.60 16.40 -11.23
C PRO A 84 -12.38 17.10 -10.12
N THR A 85 -13.71 16.93 -10.12
CA THR A 85 -14.64 17.61 -9.20
C THR A 85 -14.94 16.82 -7.93
N ASP A 86 -14.47 15.57 -7.78
CA ASP A 86 -14.80 14.71 -6.64
C ASP A 86 -13.92 14.94 -5.40
N SER A 87 -12.96 15.86 -5.49
CA SER A 87 -12.00 16.16 -4.42
C SER A 87 -11.21 14.93 -3.93
N GLY A 88 -11.00 13.95 -4.82
CA GLY A 88 -10.25 12.71 -4.53
C GLY A 88 -11.05 11.64 -3.78
N ARG A 89 -12.36 11.81 -3.60
CA ARG A 89 -13.19 10.84 -2.87
C ARG A 89 -13.21 9.46 -3.51
N ALA A 90 -13.26 9.39 -4.85
CA ALA A 90 -13.22 8.10 -5.56
C ALA A 90 -11.90 7.36 -5.33
N VAL A 91 -10.78 8.07 -5.35
CA VAL A 91 -9.45 7.48 -5.06
C VAL A 91 -9.37 6.99 -3.62
N ILE A 92 -9.91 7.73 -2.66
CA ILE A 92 -9.95 7.32 -1.25
C ILE A 92 -10.80 6.05 -1.09
N ALA A 93 -12.02 6.03 -1.64
CA ALA A 93 -12.92 4.88 -1.58
C ALA A 93 -12.32 3.63 -2.24
N TYR A 94 -11.67 3.80 -3.39
CA TYR A 94 -10.95 2.73 -4.08
C TYR A 94 -9.85 2.15 -3.19
N ARG A 95 -9.02 3.01 -2.58
CA ARG A 95 -7.94 2.59 -1.70
C ARG A 95 -8.46 1.88 -0.45
N GLU A 96 -9.49 2.41 0.20
CA GLU A 96 -10.15 1.76 1.34
C GLU A 96 -10.62 0.34 0.99
N LYS A 97 -11.29 0.18 -0.16
CA LYS A 97 -11.72 -1.13 -0.64
C LYS A 97 -10.55 -2.09 -0.86
N LEU A 98 -9.48 -1.62 -1.52
CA LEU A 98 -8.31 -2.47 -1.79
C LEU A 98 -7.56 -2.85 -0.51
N HIS A 99 -7.36 -1.91 0.42
CA HIS A 99 -6.73 -2.24 1.71
C HIS A 99 -7.52 -3.30 2.47
N ARG A 100 -8.86 -3.22 2.43
CA ARG A 100 -9.71 -4.24 3.04
C ARG A 100 -9.53 -5.60 2.38
N LEU A 101 -9.55 -5.67 1.05
CA LEU A 101 -9.33 -6.92 0.30
C LEU A 101 -7.94 -7.52 0.57
N VAL A 102 -6.90 -6.69 0.65
CA VAL A 102 -5.54 -7.13 1.00
C VAL A 102 -5.52 -7.72 2.41
N ALA A 103 -6.18 -7.09 3.38
CA ALA A 103 -6.26 -7.57 4.75
C ALA A 103 -7.06 -8.89 4.85
N GLU A 104 -8.15 -9.04 4.11
CA GLU A 104 -8.94 -10.28 4.03
C GLU A 104 -8.14 -11.41 3.37
N LEU A 105 -7.43 -11.13 2.28
CA LEU A 105 -6.51 -12.09 1.67
C LEU A 105 -5.46 -12.54 2.68
N ALA A 106 -4.77 -11.60 3.32
CA ALA A 106 -3.75 -11.90 4.34
C ALA A 106 -4.32 -12.73 5.50
N ALA A 107 -5.54 -12.41 5.96
CA ALA A 107 -6.22 -13.14 7.04
C ALA A 107 -6.54 -14.59 6.65
N SER A 108 -6.83 -14.84 5.38
CA SER A 108 -7.13 -16.17 4.86
C SER A 108 -5.88 -17.06 4.68
N LEU A 109 -4.69 -16.50 4.74
CA LEU A 109 -3.40 -17.19 4.61
C LEU A 109 -2.84 -17.53 6.00
N PRO A 110 -2.78 -18.81 6.42
CA PRO A 110 -2.34 -19.17 7.77
C PRO A 110 -0.88 -18.80 8.06
N SER A 111 -0.05 -18.75 7.03
CA SER A 111 1.38 -18.41 7.12
C SER A 111 1.63 -16.93 7.44
N VAL A 112 0.68 -16.03 7.12
CA VAL A 112 0.86 -14.58 7.28
C VAL A 112 0.81 -14.18 8.75
N GLN A 113 1.90 -13.59 9.22
CA GLN A 113 2.05 -13.07 10.58
C GLN A 113 2.03 -11.53 10.61
N ALA A 114 2.35 -10.87 9.50
CA ALA A 114 2.41 -9.42 9.44
C ALA A 114 1.79 -8.85 8.16
N LEU A 115 1.19 -7.67 8.29
CA LEU A 115 0.57 -6.93 7.21
C LEU A 115 1.04 -5.47 7.29
N HIS A 116 1.61 -4.95 6.20
CA HIS A 116 2.19 -3.62 6.20
C HIS A 116 1.60 -2.74 5.11
N PHE A 117 1.01 -1.63 5.51
CA PHE A 117 0.48 -0.60 4.64
C PHE A 117 1.36 0.64 4.63
N ILE A 118 1.60 1.21 3.46
CA ILE A 118 2.20 2.54 3.31
C ILE A 118 1.37 3.36 2.32
N ASP A 119 0.99 4.57 2.72
CA ASP A 119 0.29 5.51 1.88
C ASP A 119 0.91 6.90 1.85
N ARG A 120 0.66 7.62 0.75
CA ARG A 120 0.90 9.06 0.71
C ARG A 120 -0.27 9.79 1.37
N THR A 121 0.08 10.71 2.25
CA THR A 121 -0.87 11.59 2.93
C THR A 121 -0.25 12.97 3.11
N ALA A 122 -0.99 13.87 3.72
CA ALA A 122 -0.50 15.19 4.11
C ALA A 122 -1.07 15.53 5.49
N ILE A 123 -0.19 15.84 6.43
CA ILE A 123 -0.56 16.11 7.81
C ILE A 123 0.08 17.39 8.33
N PRO A 124 -0.54 18.10 9.29
CA PRO A 124 0.18 19.08 10.09
C PRO A 124 1.30 18.38 10.87
N TRP A 125 2.55 18.70 10.54
CA TRP A 125 3.69 17.94 11.08
C TRP A 125 3.79 17.97 12.60
N GLN A 126 3.33 19.07 13.21
CA GLN A 126 3.28 19.21 14.67
C GLN A 126 2.30 18.24 15.32
N ALA A 127 1.29 17.78 14.58
CA ALA A 127 0.27 16.84 15.04
C ALA A 127 0.61 15.38 14.70
N LYS A 128 1.82 15.07 14.20
CA LYS A 128 2.19 13.71 13.78
C LYS A 128 1.99 12.63 14.86
N ASP A 129 2.21 12.99 16.11
CA ASP A 129 2.07 12.05 17.22
C ASP A 129 0.59 11.71 17.52
N ILE A 130 -0.30 12.69 17.43
CA ILE A 130 -1.77 12.48 17.49
C ILE A 130 -2.23 11.76 16.23
N GLY A 131 -1.63 12.08 15.07
CA GLY A 131 -1.90 11.41 13.81
C GLY A 131 -1.68 9.90 13.85
N ARG A 132 -0.73 9.40 14.65
CA ARG A 132 -0.47 7.96 14.81
C ARG A 132 -1.68 7.24 15.41
N ASP A 133 -2.32 7.80 16.42
CA ASP A 133 -3.54 7.23 16.99
C ASP A 133 -4.68 7.25 15.98
N THR A 134 -4.80 8.33 15.21
CA THR A 134 -5.79 8.43 14.12
C THR A 134 -5.57 7.36 13.06
N LEU A 135 -4.32 7.11 12.65
CA LEU A 135 -3.98 6.08 11.68
C LEU A 135 -4.33 4.67 12.19
N VAL A 136 -3.96 4.37 13.44
CA VAL A 136 -4.31 3.08 14.08
C VAL A 136 -5.82 2.90 14.15
N ASN A 137 -6.55 3.89 14.68
CA ASN A 137 -8.00 3.80 14.84
C ASN A 137 -8.73 3.66 13.49
N TYR A 138 -8.25 4.36 12.45
CA TYR A 138 -8.78 4.24 11.10
C TYR A 138 -8.65 2.80 10.58
N HIS A 139 -7.46 2.23 10.62
CA HIS A 139 -7.24 0.87 10.13
C HIS A 139 -7.94 -0.17 11.01
N ALA A 140 -7.91 -0.04 12.33
CA ALA A 140 -8.61 -0.95 13.24
C ALA A 140 -10.13 -0.95 13.00
N GLY A 141 -10.73 0.21 12.75
CA GLY A 141 -12.17 0.33 12.55
C GLY A 141 -12.66 0.04 11.12
N LYS A 142 -11.75 -0.02 10.14
CA LYS A 142 -12.13 -0.23 8.73
C LYS A 142 -11.39 -1.38 8.07
N THR A 143 -10.07 -1.29 7.98
CA THR A 143 -9.26 -2.25 7.22
C THR A 143 -9.13 -3.59 7.94
N LEU A 144 -8.94 -3.57 9.25
CA LEU A 144 -8.63 -4.74 10.09
C LEU A 144 -9.83 -5.22 10.91
N LEU A 145 -11.00 -4.55 10.80
CA LEU A 145 -12.19 -4.90 11.57
C LEU A 145 -12.55 -6.38 11.38
N ASP A 146 -12.73 -7.10 12.47
CA ASP A 146 -13.05 -8.53 12.52
C ASP A 146 -12.00 -9.45 11.85
N LEU A 147 -10.77 -8.97 11.67
CA LEU A 147 -9.64 -9.76 11.17
C LEU A 147 -8.61 -10.01 12.28
N PRO A 148 -7.78 -11.06 12.15
CA PRO A 148 -6.86 -11.48 13.23
C PRO A 148 -5.58 -10.63 13.31
N PHE A 149 -5.60 -9.39 12.84
CA PHE A 149 -4.45 -8.48 12.85
C PHE A 149 -4.69 -7.31 13.79
N VAL A 150 -3.68 -6.98 14.58
CA VAL A 150 -3.71 -5.86 15.52
C VAL A 150 -2.63 -4.85 15.15
N ALA A 151 -3.03 -3.62 15.00
CA ALA A 151 -2.12 -2.50 14.88
C ALA A 151 -2.07 -1.69 16.16
N ASN A 152 -0.90 -1.22 16.55
CA ASN A 152 -0.72 -0.38 17.70
C ASN A 152 0.07 0.90 17.36
N ARG A 153 0.09 1.86 18.28
CA ARG A 153 0.74 3.16 18.08
C ARG A 153 2.24 3.05 17.80
N ALA A 154 2.93 2.05 18.36
CA ALA A 154 4.36 1.86 18.12
C ALA A 154 4.66 1.51 16.67
N ASN A 155 3.71 0.81 16.02
CA ASN A 155 3.79 0.34 14.65
C ASN A 155 3.23 1.34 13.62
N ALA A 156 2.76 2.52 14.06
CA ALA A 156 2.29 3.61 13.20
C ALA A 156 3.34 4.70 13.10
N LEU A 157 3.79 5.02 11.88
CA LEU A 157 4.87 5.97 11.64
C LEU A 157 4.49 6.98 10.54
N TYR A 158 5.02 8.20 10.67
CA TYR A 158 4.98 9.20 9.61
C TYR A 158 6.39 9.62 9.23
N ARG A 159 6.65 9.68 7.92
CA ARG A 159 7.92 10.17 7.36
C ARG A 159 7.63 11.27 6.35
N LYS A 160 8.29 12.43 6.49
CA LYS A 160 8.21 13.49 5.49
C LYS A 160 8.72 12.99 4.14
N LEU A 161 8.00 13.34 3.09
CA LEU A 161 8.55 13.26 1.74
C LEU A 161 9.51 14.43 1.55
N GLY A 162 10.68 14.16 0.97
CA GLY A 162 11.64 15.23 0.61
C GLY A 162 11.06 16.15 -0.46
N ASP A 163 11.56 17.39 -0.51
CA ASP A 163 11.11 18.39 -1.48
C ASP A 163 11.30 17.95 -2.95
N ASP A 164 12.27 17.06 -3.20
CA ASP A 164 12.58 16.53 -4.54
C ASP A 164 11.53 15.55 -5.09
N THR A 165 10.65 15.03 -4.23
CA THR A 165 9.63 14.04 -4.62
C THR A 165 8.30 14.66 -5.07
N MET A 166 8.16 15.98 -4.93
CA MET A 166 6.95 16.73 -5.30
C MET A 166 7.32 17.82 -6.30
N ASN A 167 7.37 17.48 -7.58
CA ASN A 167 7.64 18.41 -8.67
C ASN A 167 6.46 19.39 -8.93
N ASN A 168 5.95 20.02 -7.87
CA ASN A 168 4.88 21.00 -7.90
C ASN A 168 5.38 22.38 -7.43
N GLN A 169 6.56 22.79 -7.93
CA GLN A 169 7.21 24.06 -7.54
C GLN A 169 6.41 25.32 -7.90
N ASN A 170 5.29 25.23 -8.65
CA ASN A 170 4.54 26.37 -9.15
C ASN A 170 3.16 26.60 -8.51
N ARG A 171 2.71 25.79 -7.54
CA ARG A 171 1.45 26.04 -6.85
C ARG A 171 1.71 26.57 -5.44
N LYS A 172 1.43 27.87 -5.21
CA LYS A 172 1.36 28.39 -3.83
C LYS A 172 0.30 27.60 -3.07
N PRO A 173 0.66 26.95 -1.94
CA PRO A 173 -0.32 26.18 -1.16
C PRO A 173 -1.43 27.13 -0.67
N HIS A 174 -2.66 26.63 -0.64
CA HIS A 174 -3.78 27.37 -0.07
C HIS A 174 -3.46 27.74 1.39
N PRO A 175 -3.82 28.95 1.87
CA PRO A 175 -3.51 29.39 3.25
C PRO A 175 -3.95 28.40 4.35
N SER A 176 -5.05 27.67 4.14
CA SER A 176 -5.51 26.62 5.07
C SER A 176 -4.60 25.40 5.15
N LEU A 177 -3.66 25.24 4.21
CA LEU A 177 -2.68 24.15 4.18
C LEU A 177 -1.33 24.57 4.79
N LYS A 178 -1.27 25.76 5.42
CA LYS A 178 -0.06 26.23 6.08
C LYS A 178 0.37 25.25 7.18
N GLY A 179 1.58 24.71 7.05
CA GLY A 179 2.13 23.72 8.00
C GLY A 179 1.73 22.26 7.72
N VAL A 180 0.90 22.02 6.70
CA VAL A 180 0.62 20.66 6.20
C VAL A 180 1.79 20.20 5.34
N VAL A 181 2.32 19.03 5.63
CA VAL A 181 3.51 18.48 4.97
C VAL A 181 3.17 17.18 4.28
N PRO A 182 3.55 17.00 3.00
CA PRO A 182 3.47 15.70 2.34
C PRO A 182 4.28 14.65 3.11
N THR A 183 3.65 13.50 3.33
CA THR A 183 4.16 12.48 4.25
C THR A 183 3.86 11.08 3.72
N LEU A 184 4.69 10.12 4.08
CA LEU A 184 4.32 8.71 4.07
C LEU A 184 3.72 8.36 5.44
N ALA A 185 2.55 7.75 5.42
CA ALA A 185 1.96 7.09 6.57
C ALA A 185 2.24 5.59 6.45
N SER A 186 2.79 4.98 7.48
CA SER A 186 3.17 3.58 7.53
C SER A 186 2.50 2.93 8.73
N LEU A 187 1.85 1.79 8.52
CA LEU A 187 1.22 0.98 9.56
C LEU A 187 1.59 -0.48 9.39
N LEU A 188 2.20 -1.06 10.42
CA LEU A 188 2.38 -2.50 10.55
C LEU A 188 1.29 -3.05 11.48
N ALA A 189 0.64 -4.12 11.05
CA ALA A 189 -0.29 -4.91 11.86
C ALA A 189 0.24 -6.34 11.97
N GLU A 190 0.11 -6.95 13.12
CA GLU A 190 0.61 -8.29 13.44
C GLU A 190 -0.53 -9.17 13.91
N ARG A 191 -0.40 -10.48 13.63
CA ARG A 191 -1.38 -11.49 14.03
C ARG A 191 -1.17 -11.87 15.49
#